data_b20f118835930bd93bf69a1ff0cf0c71
#
_entry.id   b20f118835930bd93bf69a1ff0cf0c71
#
_cell.length_a   1.000
_cell.length_b   1.000
_cell.length_c   1.000
_cell.angle_alpha   90.00
_cell.angle_beta   90.00
_cell.angle_gamma   90.00
#
_symmetry.space_group_name_H-M   'P 1'
#
loop_
_entity.id
_entity.type
_entity.pdbx_description
1 polymer ?
#
loop_
_entity_poly.entity_id
_entity_poly.type
_entity_poly.pdbx_seq_one_letter_code
_entity_poly.pdbx_strand_id
1 'polypeptide(L)'
;IQAEDKMCGGFVWEWCDHAIAHGVAENGKTIYAYGGDHGEVIHDSNFCMDGLVYPDRRIHTGLLEYKNVYRPARVVSYDAASGELVLHNYMDFDDLKDYAEITYELSQDGLVIGKGKLSEVSILPHCDGSTTLKLSIPENGKVYLKLFYKLKKDIPLLSKAYVLGFDEIDVSSKGAKNQQAVGWLTKEVPDTGIQVQENDTEIIIKGRDFSYTVNKRTALFDSLTFAGREYMNHPMELNIWRAPTDNDMYIKAEWKKAHYNEAYTRAYKSEVIQGKHGVTVTSQASVVAATVQKIMDVSYTHL
;
A
#
# COMPACT_ATOMS: atom_id res chain seq x y z
N ILE A 1 -15.26 7.23 18.35
CA ILE A 1 -15.96 8.46 18.78
C ILE A 1 -17.40 8.42 18.28
N GLN A 2 -17.64 8.37 16.96
CA GLN A 2 -18.99 8.46 16.37
C GLN A 2 -19.95 7.32 16.75
N ALA A 3 -19.44 6.16 17.16
CA ALA A 3 -20.24 5.02 17.59
C ALA A 3 -20.59 5.04 19.09
N GLU A 4 -20.11 6.03 19.83
CA GLU A 4 -20.23 6.08 21.29
C GLU A 4 -20.88 7.39 21.74
N ASP A 5 -22.12 7.34 22.15
CA ASP A 5 -22.94 8.51 22.54
C ASP A 5 -22.35 9.35 23.67
N LYS A 6 -21.44 8.77 24.46
CA LYS A 6 -20.79 9.46 25.58
C LYS A 6 -19.52 10.21 25.19
N MET A 7 -19.04 10.06 23.95
CA MET A 7 -17.81 10.68 23.47
C MET A 7 -18.10 11.96 22.69
N CYS A 8 -17.65 13.09 23.22
CA CYS A 8 -17.83 14.39 22.59
C CYS A 8 -16.73 14.76 21.59
N GLY A 9 -15.67 13.96 21.49
CA GLY A 9 -14.58 14.23 20.55
C GLY A 9 -13.22 13.78 21.05
N GLY A 10 -12.16 14.25 20.39
CA GLY A 10 -10.77 13.97 20.74
C GLY A 10 -9.83 14.91 19.97
N PHE A 11 -8.62 15.06 20.48
CA PHE A 11 -7.57 15.85 19.84
C PHE A 11 -6.43 14.92 19.45
N VAL A 12 -5.94 15.10 18.22
CA VAL A 12 -4.73 14.40 17.77
C VAL A 12 -3.52 15.09 18.40
N TRP A 13 -2.69 14.34 19.05
CA TRP A 13 -1.39 14.77 19.52
C TRP A 13 -0.33 14.26 18.55
N GLU A 14 0.20 15.11 17.62
CA GLU A 14 -0.08 16.53 17.55
C GLU A 14 -0.04 17.04 16.10
N TRP A 15 -0.06 18.37 15.91
CA TRP A 15 -0.11 18.94 14.55
C TRP A 15 1.22 18.88 13.82
N CYS A 16 2.32 19.25 14.48
CA CYS A 16 3.61 19.42 13.85
C CYS A 16 4.73 18.80 14.67
N ASP A 17 5.61 18.05 14.04
CA ASP A 17 6.85 17.59 14.67
C ASP A 17 7.61 18.75 15.29
N HIS A 18 8.00 18.62 16.56
CA HIS A 18 8.79 19.61 17.29
C HIS A 18 10.28 19.36 17.04
N ALA A 19 10.80 19.93 15.95
CA ALA A 19 12.21 19.87 15.64
C ALA A 19 12.67 21.16 14.94
N ILE A 20 13.94 21.47 15.08
CA ILE A 20 14.57 22.68 14.57
C ILE A 20 15.60 22.29 13.50
N ALA A 21 15.58 22.97 12.35
CA ALA A 21 16.56 22.76 11.31
C ALA A 21 17.97 23.13 11.84
N HIS A 22 18.89 22.18 11.84
CA HIS A 22 20.25 22.31 12.40
C HIS A 22 21.34 22.30 11.34
N GLY A 23 21.03 21.96 10.11
CA GLY A 23 22.00 21.90 9.02
C GLY A 23 21.52 21.05 7.86
N VAL A 24 22.43 20.67 7.00
CA VAL A 24 22.16 19.86 5.81
C VAL A 24 23.15 18.69 5.78
N ALA A 25 22.66 17.49 5.58
CA ALA A 25 23.46 16.28 5.44
C ALA A 25 24.17 16.25 4.07
N GLU A 26 25.16 15.39 3.90
CA GLU A 26 25.90 15.21 2.64
C GLU A 26 25.01 14.90 1.43
N ASN A 27 23.87 14.23 1.67
CA ASN A 27 22.88 13.92 0.65
C ASN A 27 21.91 15.08 0.34
N GLY A 28 22.15 16.29 0.88
CA GLY A 28 21.34 17.49 0.67
C GLY A 28 20.05 17.56 1.51
N LYS A 29 19.78 16.60 2.40
CA LYS A 29 18.59 16.63 3.27
C LYS A 29 18.84 17.46 4.52
N THR A 30 17.81 18.20 4.96
CA THR A 30 17.84 18.94 6.21
C THR A 30 17.99 17.99 7.39
N ILE A 31 18.93 18.31 8.28
CA ILE A 31 19.08 17.68 9.59
C ILE A 31 18.20 18.45 10.56
N TYR A 32 17.37 17.73 11.30
CA TYR A 32 16.55 18.29 12.37
C TYR A 32 17.07 17.84 13.72
N ALA A 33 17.21 18.80 14.65
CA ALA A 33 17.61 18.56 16.01
C ALA A 33 16.38 18.61 16.94
N TYR A 34 16.28 17.67 17.88
CA TYR A 34 15.17 17.54 18.84
C TYR A 34 15.59 16.68 20.04
N GLY A 35 14.80 16.72 21.11
CA GLY A 35 14.84 15.77 22.21
C GLY A 35 16.21 15.60 22.90
N GLY A 36 16.86 16.68 23.31
CA GLY A 36 18.18 16.68 23.95
C GLY A 36 19.34 17.03 23.00
N ASP A 37 19.09 17.14 21.69
CA ASP A 37 20.14 17.44 20.68
C ASP A 37 20.75 18.83 20.84
N HIS A 38 20.08 19.75 21.53
CA HIS A 38 20.58 21.09 21.85
C HIS A 38 21.29 21.19 23.20
N GLY A 39 21.41 20.05 23.92
CA GLY A 39 22.02 20.00 25.25
C GLY A 39 21.08 20.37 26.40
N GLU A 40 19.79 20.45 26.13
CA GLU A 40 18.76 20.62 27.17
C GLU A 40 18.71 19.41 28.09
N VAL A 41 18.52 19.66 29.39
CA VAL A 41 18.57 18.63 30.45
C VAL A 41 17.22 17.93 30.61
N ILE A 42 16.11 18.65 30.42
CA ILE A 42 14.75 18.10 30.52
C ILE A 42 14.21 17.91 29.12
N HIS A 43 14.04 16.67 28.72
CA HIS A 43 13.48 16.31 27.41
C HIS A 43 12.95 14.88 27.40
N ASP A 44 12.06 14.58 26.48
CA ASP A 44 11.43 13.26 26.28
C ASP A 44 12.00 12.52 25.04
N SER A 45 13.27 12.82 24.67
CA SER A 45 13.92 12.21 23.51
C SER A 45 13.11 12.40 22.24
N ASN A 46 12.73 11.32 21.53
CA ASN A 46 11.97 11.36 20.28
C ASN A 46 10.44 11.52 20.44
N PHE A 47 9.94 11.74 21.65
CA PHE A 47 8.51 11.98 21.92
C PHE A 47 8.00 13.37 21.48
N CYS A 48 8.69 13.99 20.57
CA CYS A 48 8.34 15.26 19.95
C CYS A 48 8.22 15.14 18.41
N MET A 49 8.34 13.91 17.89
CA MET A 49 8.26 13.61 16.44
C MET A 49 6.98 12.83 16.12
N ASP A 50 5.85 13.34 16.57
CA ASP A 50 4.52 12.71 16.52
C ASP A 50 3.46 13.59 15.84
N GLY A 51 3.91 14.58 15.09
CA GLY A 51 3.07 15.49 14.33
C GLY A 51 2.39 14.86 13.11
N LEU A 52 1.32 15.51 12.65
CA LEU A 52 0.69 15.22 11.36
C LEU A 52 1.45 15.84 10.18
N VAL A 53 2.32 16.79 10.44
CA VAL A 53 3.22 17.41 9.47
C VAL A 53 4.65 17.45 9.99
N TYR A 54 5.60 17.44 9.06
CA TYR A 54 7.03 17.65 9.35
C TYR A 54 7.29 19.07 9.87
N PRO A 55 8.48 19.34 10.45
CA PRO A 55 8.82 20.68 10.91
C PRO A 55 8.77 21.75 9.81
N ASP A 56 9.03 21.37 8.56
CA ASP A 56 8.92 22.22 7.37
C ASP A 56 7.51 22.30 6.77
N ARG A 57 6.52 21.76 7.47
CA ARG A 57 5.10 21.72 7.08
C ARG A 57 4.75 20.80 5.91
N ARG A 58 5.66 20.02 5.39
CA ARG A 58 5.29 18.90 4.52
C ARG A 58 4.39 17.94 5.27
N ILE A 59 3.41 17.39 4.58
CA ILE A 59 2.45 16.48 5.21
C ILE A 59 3.06 15.09 5.43
N HIS A 60 2.80 14.48 6.58
CA HIS A 60 2.99 13.05 6.79
C HIS A 60 1.90 12.26 6.06
N THR A 61 2.20 11.02 5.72
CA THR A 61 1.22 10.12 5.08
C THR A 61 -0.05 9.96 5.92
N GLY A 62 0.08 9.94 7.25
CA GLY A 62 -1.04 9.84 8.17
C GLY A 62 -2.04 10.99 8.07
N LEU A 63 -1.60 12.20 7.69
CA LEU A 63 -2.51 13.34 7.49
C LEU A 63 -3.45 13.12 6.31
N LEU A 64 -3.03 12.42 5.26
CA LEU A 64 -3.90 12.10 4.13
C LEU A 64 -5.03 11.16 4.55
N GLU A 65 -4.72 10.15 5.35
CA GLU A 65 -5.74 9.27 5.93
C GLU A 65 -6.65 10.01 6.91
N TYR A 66 -6.06 10.83 7.78
CA TYR A 66 -6.81 11.68 8.72
C TYR A 66 -7.81 12.58 8.00
N LYS A 67 -7.39 13.24 6.91
CA LYS A 67 -8.28 13.99 6.03
C LYS A 67 -9.45 13.14 5.54
N ASN A 68 -9.17 11.92 5.06
CA ASN A 68 -10.22 11.04 4.54
C ASN A 68 -11.16 10.53 5.64
N VAL A 69 -10.66 10.35 6.86
CA VAL A 69 -11.49 10.01 8.03
C VAL A 69 -12.52 11.11 8.32
N TYR A 70 -12.17 12.38 8.11
CA TYR A 70 -13.05 13.53 8.34
C TYR A 70 -13.90 13.94 7.12
N ARG A 71 -14.03 13.07 6.11
CA ARG A 71 -14.93 13.34 4.99
C ARG A 71 -16.38 13.51 5.43
N PRO A 72 -17.17 14.35 4.76
CA PRO A 72 -18.50 14.76 5.23
C PRO A 72 -19.54 13.63 5.18
N ALA A 73 -19.34 12.65 4.32
CA ALA A 73 -20.24 11.52 4.19
C ALA A 73 -19.48 10.22 3.95
N ARG A 74 -20.17 9.10 4.19
CA ARG A 74 -19.67 7.75 3.91
C ARG A 74 -20.73 6.88 3.29
N VAL A 75 -20.30 5.95 2.46
CA VAL A 75 -21.17 4.90 1.96
C VAL A 75 -21.51 3.93 3.09
N VAL A 76 -22.81 3.72 3.28
CA VAL A 76 -23.35 2.67 4.16
C VAL A 76 -23.52 1.37 3.39
N SER A 77 -24.12 1.45 2.18
CA SER A 77 -24.28 0.31 1.31
C SER A 77 -24.46 0.73 -0.15
N TYR A 78 -24.13 -0.17 -1.05
CA TYR A 78 -24.43 -0.07 -2.47
C TYR A 78 -24.91 -1.42 -2.99
N ASP A 79 -26.14 -1.44 -3.56
CA ASP A 79 -26.66 -2.60 -4.25
C ASP A 79 -26.52 -2.40 -5.76
N ALA A 80 -25.63 -3.16 -6.36
CA ALA A 80 -25.35 -3.09 -7.80
C ALA A 80 -26.56 -3.49 -8.68
N ALA A 81 -27.46 -4.34 -8.18
CA ALA A 81 -28.61 -4.84 -8.94
C ALA A 81 -29.70 -3.78 -9.05
N SER A 82 -30.05 -3.12 -7.96
CA SER A 82 -31.06 -2.04 -7.95
C SER A 82 -30.44 -0.68 -8.32
N GLY A 83 -29.14 -0.51 -8.08
CA GLY A 83 -28.44 0.76 -8.14
C GLY A 83 -28.68 1.63 -6.90
N GLU A 84 -29.23 1.09 -5.82
CA GLU A 84 -29.44 1.83 -4.59
C GLU A 84 -28.11 2.08 -3.89
N LEU A 85 -27.83 3.36 -3.65
CA LEU A 85 -26.67 3.84 -2.89
C LEU A 85 -27.17 4.54 -1.64
N VAL A 86 -26.80 4.02 -0.48
CA VAL A 86 -27.10 4.62 0.83
C VAL A 86 -25.87 5.32 1.37
N LEU A 87 -26.03 6.57 1.75
CA LEU A 87 -24.99 7.43 2.33
C LEU A 87 -25.40 7.90 3.72
N HIS A 88 -24.44 8.00 4.63
CA HIS A 88 -24.59 8.67 5.92
C HIS A 88 -23.93 10.05 5.91
N ASN A 89 -24.63 11.08 6.37
CA ASN A 89 -24.10 12.41 6.56
C ASN A 89 -23.51 12.57 7.97
N TYR A 90 -22.19 12.77 8.06
CA TYR A 90 -21.47 12.95 9.33
C TYR A 90 -21.32 14.42 9.76
N MET A 91 -21.89 15.35 9.02
CA MET A 91 -21.86 16.77 9.40
C MET A 91 -22.88 17.06 10.51
N ASP A 92 -22.61 18.10 11.31
CA ASP A 92 -23.45 18.46 12.45
C ASP A 92 -24.54 19.49 12.08
N PHE A 93 -24.34 20.30 11.04
CA PHE A 93 -25.19 21.45 10.77
C PHE A 93 -25.72 21.54 9.33
N ASP A 94 -25.00 20.96 8.38
CA ASP A 94 -25.31 21.14 6.96
C ASP A 94 -25.98 19.90 6.35
N ASP A 95 -26.98 20.14 5.51
CA ASP A 95 -27.49 19.11 4.60
C ASP A 95 -26.39 18.78 3.57
N LEU A 96 -26.17 17.52 3.31
CA LEU A 96 -25.12 17.06 2.39
C LEU A 96 -25.21 17.70 1.01
N LYS A 97 -26.42 17.93 0.48
CA LYS A 97 -26.63 18.59 -0.83
C LYS A 97 -26.12 20.01 -0.88
N ASP A 98 -26.09 20.72 0.25
CA ASP A 98 -25.70 22.14 0.31
C ASP A 98 -24.19 22.33 0.48
N TYR A 99 -23.50 21.27 0.94
CA TYR A 99 -22.08 21.30 1.25
C TYR A 99 -21.22 20.58 0.22
N ALA A 100 -21.63 19.38 -0.22
CA ALA A 100 -20.83 18.53 -1.09
C ALA A 100 -21.47 18.22 -2.44
N GLU A 101 -20.64 18.21 -3.47
CA GLU A 101 -20.91 17.62 -4.77
C GLU A 101 -20.27 16.22 -4.78
N ILE A 102 -21.00 15.19 -5.20
CA ILE A 102 -20.49 13.84 -5.25
C ILE A 102 -20.28 13.41 -6.71
N THR A 103 -19.04 13.09 -7.04
CA THR A 103 -18.68 12.53 -8.36
C THR A 103 -18.18 11.11 -8.16
N TYR A 104 -18.24 10.30 -9.23
CA TYR A 104 -17.78 8.92 -9.15
C TYR A 104 -16.85 8.55 -10.32
N GLU A 105 -16.02 7.55 -10.08
CA GLU A 105 -15.27 6.81 -11.07
C GLU A 105 -15.54 5.31 -10.88
N LEU A 106 -15.81 4.62 -11.99
CA LEU A 106 -15.88 3.17 -12.05
C LEU A 106 -14.60 2.69 -12.72
N SER A 107 -13.86 1.81 -12.07
CA SER A 107 -12.61 1.25 -12.62
C SER A 107 -12.71 -0.26 -12.73
N GLN A 108 -12.08 -0.83 -13.75
CA GLN A 108 -11.91 -2.26 -13.95
C GLN A 108 -10.43 -2.55 -14.14
N ASP A 109 -9.88 -3.46 -13.33
CA ASP A 109 -8.47 -3.87 -13.38
C ASP A 109 -7.48 -2.68 -13.37
N GLY A 110 -7.84 -1.62 -12.63
CA GLY A 110 -7.06 -0.39 -12.51
C GLY A 110 -7.28 0.66 -13.59
N LEU A 111 -8.08 0.36 -14.62
CA LEU A 111 -8.43 1.32 -15.68
C LEU A 111 -9.80 1.93 -15.41
N VAL A 112 -9.93 3.25 -15.51
CA VAL A 112 -11.20 3.93 -15.37
C VAL A 112 -12.04 3.70 -16.61
N ILE A 113 -13.22 3.07 -16.44
CA ILE A 113 -14.16 2.71 -17.50
C ILE A 113 -15.42 3.60 -17.53
N GLY A 114 -15.67 4.32 -16.44
CA GLY A 114 -16.82 5.23 -16.34
C GLY A 114 -16.60 6.34 -15.31
N LYS A 115 -17.18 7.51 -15.56
CA LYS A 115 -17.17 8.65 -14.64
C LYS A 115 -18.51 9.36 -14.71
N GLY A 116 -18.88 10.00 -13.60
CA GLY A 116 -20.07 10.82 -13.58
C GLY A 116 -20.24 11.58 -12.27
N LYS A 117 -21.42 12.14 -12.13
CA LYS A 117 -21.83 12.91 -10.96
C LYS A 117 -23.15 12.34 -10.46
N LEU A 118 -23.32 12.23 -9.15
CA LEU A 118 -24.61 11.91 -8.55
C LEU A 118 -25.56 13.09 -8.63
N SER A 119 -26.85 12.80 -8.76
CA SER A 119 -27.88 13.80 -8.51
C SER A 119 -27.77 14.30 -7.08
N GLU A 120 -28.20 15.53 -6.84
CA GLU A 120 -28.20 16.09 -5.48
C GLU A 120 -29.06 15.24 -4.56
N VAL A 121 -28.50 14.85 -3.43
CA VAL A 121 -29.17 14.04 -2.39
C VAL A 121 -29.24 14.85 -1.12
N SER A 122 -30.45 15.16 -0.69
CA SER A 122 -30.70 15.79 0.61
C SER A 122 -30.59 14.74 1.71
N ILE A 123 -29.57 14.91 2.55
CA ILE A 123 -29.35 14.07 3.72
C ILE A 123 -29.04 15.01 4.87
N LEU A 124 -29.96 15.06 5.84
CA LEU A 124 -29.82 15.89 7.03
C LEU A 124 -28.64 15.42 7.90
N PRO A 125 -28.10 16.29 8.76
CA PRO A 125 -27.06 15.93 9.73
C PRO A 125 -27.37 14.63 10.49
N HIS A 126 -26.36 13.77 10.62
CA HIS A 126 -26.43 12.48 11.31
C HIS A 126 -27.52 11.51 10.81
N CYS A 127 -27.98 11.68 9.57
CA CYS A 127 -28.99 10.82 8.97
C CYS A 127 -28.40 10.00 7.82
N ASP A 128 -29.07 8.88 7.56
CA ASP A 128 -28.92 8.12 6.31
C ASP A 128 -29.86 8.69 5.24
N GLY A 129 -29.42 8.58 4.00
CA GLY A 129 -30.25 8.88 2.85
C GLY A 129 -29.84 8.05 1.64
N SER A 130 -30.81 7.77 0.77
CA SER A 130 -30.56 6.94 -0.42
C SER A 130 -30.70 7.74 -1.71
N THR A 131 -29.97 7.30 -2.71
CA THR A 131 -30.09 7.75 -4.11
C THR A 131 -29.89 6.58 -5.05
N THR A 132 -30.23 6.78 -6.32
CA THR A 132 -30.05 5.74 -7.32
C THR A 132 -28.82 6.06 -8.19
N LEU A 133 -27.89 5.12 -8.24
CA LEU A 133 -26.72 5.13 -9.13
C LEU A 133 -26.67 3.81 -9.91
N LYS A 134 -27.33 3.77 -11.06
CA LYS A 134 -27.30 2.60 -11.94
C LYS A 134 -26.04 2.61 -12.80
N LEU A 135 -25.23 1.58 -12.66
CA LEU A 135 -23.97 1.41 -13.37
C LEU A 135 -23.99 0.09 -14.15
N SER A 136 -23.37 0.11 -15.33
CA SER A 136 -23.07 -1.12 -16.06
C SER A 136 -21.78 -1.70 -15.49
N ILE A 137 -21.90 -2.63 -14.55
CA ILE A 137 -20.76 -3.26 -13.90
C ILE A 137 -20.34 -4.47 -14.72
N PRO A 138 -19.08 -4.55 -15.18
CA PRO A 138 -18.55 -5.71 -15.88
C PRO A 138 -18.60 -6.98 -15.02
N GLU A 139 -18.98 -8.10 -15.62
CA GLU A 139 -19.02 -9.40 -14.93
C GLU A 139 -17.62 -9.95 -14.62
N ASN A 140 -16.63 -9.55 -15.40
CA ASN A 140 -15.24 -9.99 -15.31
C ASN A 140 -14.34 -8.87 -14.77
N GLY A 141 -13.19 -9.27 -14.20
CA GLY A 141 -12.21 -8.35 -13.70
C GLY A 141 -12.51 -7.83 -12.29
N LYS A 142 -11.58 -7.10 -11.71
CA LYS A 142 -11.77 -6.39 -10.44
C LYS A 142 -12.34 -5.02 -10.72
N VAL A 143 -13.55 -4.78 -10.20
CA VAL A 143 -14.29 -3.55 -10.44
C VAL A 143 -14.48 -2.79 -9.13
N TYR A 144 -14.07 -1.53 -9.13
CA TYR A 144 -14.18 -0.63 -7.98
C TYR A 144 -15.00 0.61 -8.36
N LEU A 145 -15.94 0.95 -7.50
CA LEU A 145 -16.66 2.22 -7.53
C LEU A 145 -16.04 3.16 -6.51
N LYS A 146 -15.48 4.27 -6.97
CA LYS A 146 -14.92 5.32 -6.14
C LYS A 146 -15.79 6.56 -6.18
N LEU A 147 -16.21 7.03 -5.01
CA LEU A 147 -17.01 8.24 -4.83
C LEU A 147 -16.13 9.33 -4.25
N PHE A 148 -16.12 10.51 -4.84
CA PHE A 148 -15.40 11.68 -4.34
C PHE A 148 -16.38 12.72 -3.82
N TYR A 149 -16.15 13.18 -2.60
CA TYR A 149 -16.88 14.26 -1.98
C TYR A 149 -16.13 15.57 -2.24
N LYS A 150 -16.73 16.48 -3.01
CA LYS A 150 -16.11 17.74 -3.42
C LYS A 150 -16.86 18.91 -2.83
N LEU A 151 -16.14 19.91 -2.37
CA LEU A 151 -16.73 21.14 -1.84
C LEU A 151 -17.58 21.82 -2.90
N LYS A 152 -18.84 22.16 -2.58
CA LYS A 152 -19.81 22.70 -3.53
C LYS A 152 -19.66 24.19 -3.78
N LYS A 153 -19.13 24.94 -2.81
CA LYS A 153 -18.91 26.40 -2.84
C LYS A 153 -17.59 26.76 -2.15
N ASP A 154 -17.10 27.95 -2.40
CA ASP A 154 -15.94 28.45 -1.68
C ASP A 154 -16.26 28.63 -0.19
N ILE A 155 -15.32 28.24 0.65
CA ILE A 155 -15.30 28.51 2.10
C ILE A 155 -13.94 29.13 2.44
N PRO A 156 -13.76 29.73 3.63
CA PRO A 156 -12.45 30.21 4.07
C PRO A 156 -11.37 29.14 3.90
N LEU A 157 -10.28 29.47 3.20
CA LEU A 157 -9.10 28.63 2.92
C LEU A 157 -9.29 27.50 1.91
N LEU A 158 -10.51 27.16 1.47
CA LEU A 158 -10.74 26.10 0.50
C LEU A 158 -11.65 26.58 -0.64
N SER A 159 -11.24 26.30 -1.86
CA SER A 159 -12.01 26.62 -3.05
C SER A 159 -13.03 25.53 -3.41
N LYS A 160 -14.08 25.92 -4.10
CA LYS A 160 -15.02 25.00 -4.75
C LYS A 160 -14.29 23.88 -5.49
N ALA A 161 -14.86 22.69 -5.48
CA ALA A 161 -14.33 21.47 -6.06
C ALA A 161 -13.12 20.86 -5.32
N TYR A 162 -12.69 21.46 -4.20
CA TYR A 162 -11.69 20.80 -3.35
C TYR A 162 -12.20 19.44 -2.89
N VAL A 163 -11.38 18.38 -3.05
CA VAL A 163 -11.74 17.01 -2.65
C VAL A 163 -11.63 16.89 -1.14
N LEU A 164 -12.77 16.74 -0.47
CA LEU A 164 -12.87 16.56 0.98
C LEU A 164 -12.47 15.16 1.41
N GLY A 165 -12.76 14.16 0.59
CA GLY A 165 -12.43 12.76 0.80
C GLY A 165 -13.10 11.86 -0.22
N PHE A 166 -13.00 10.54 -0.03
CA PHE A 166 -13.56 9.56 -0.94
C PHE A 166 -13.97 8.27 -0.22
N ASP A 167 -14.85 7.52 -0.84
CA ASP A 167 -15.08 6.10 -0.57
C ASP A 167 -14.72 5.25 -1.79
N GLU A 168 -14.23 4.03 -1.56
CA GLU A 168 -13.98 3.06 -2.61
C GLU A 168 -14.63 1.72 -2.23
N ILE A 169 -15.41 1.17 -3.14
CA ILE A 169 -16.23 -0.02 -2.91
C ILE A 169 -15.86 -1.07 -3.96
N ASP A 170 -15.55 -2.28 -3.52
CA ASP A 170 -15.42 -3.44 -4.42
C ASP A 170 -16.82 -3.86 -4.87
N VAL A 171 -17.16 -3.62 -6.13
CA VAL A 171 -18.41 -4.00 -6.77
C VAL A 171 -18.22 -5.17 -7.75
N SER A 172 -17.08 -5.83 -7.69
CA SER A 172 -16.76 -6.98 -8.53
C SER A 172 -17.75 -8.12 -8.33
N SER A 173 -17.99 -8.90 -9.37
CA SER A 173 -18.68 -10.19 -9.25
C SER A 173 -17.92 -11.12 -8.31
N LYS A 174 -18.66 -11.97 -7.58
CA LYS A 174 -18.07 -12.90 -6.62
C LYS A 174 -17.02 -13.80 -7.28
N GLY A 175 -15.79 -13.79 -6.76
CA GLY A 175 -14.68 -14.57 -7.29
C GLY A 175 -14.01 -13.99 -8.53
N ALA A 176 -14.38 -12.78 -8.95
CA ALA A 176 -13.72 -12.09 -10.05
C ALA A 176 -12.22 -11.88 -9.79
N LYS A 177 -11.43 -12.08 -10.82
CA LYS A 177 -9.96 -11.91 -10.79
C LYS A 177 -9.56 -10.89 -11.84
N ASN A 178 -8.45 -10.19 -11.60
CA ASN A 178 -7.86 -9.31 -12.60
C ASN A 178 -7.55 -10.10 -13.87
N GLN A 179 -8.23 -9.77 -14.98
CA GLN A 179 -8.16 -10.52 -16.23
C GLN A 179 -6.80 -10.37 -16.92
N GLN A 180 -6.15 -9.22 -16.77
CA GLN A 180 -4.81 -9.02 -17.32
C GLN A 180 -3.80 -9.91 -16.60
N ALA A 181 -3.83 -9.92 -15.27
CA ALA A 181 -2.95 -10.77 -14.46
C ALA A 181 -3.20 -12.26 -14.75
N VAL A 182 -4.47 -12.69 -14.84
CA VAL A 182 -4.82 -14.05 -15.23
C VAL A 182 -4.31 -14.37 -16.64
N GLY A 183 -4.53 -13.45 -17.59
CA GLY A 183 -4.07 -13.61 -18.97
C GLY A 183 -2.54 -13.76 -19.08
N TRP A 184 -1.79 -13.03 -18.28
CA TRP A 184 -0.31 -13.19 -18.25
C TRP A 184 0.11 -14.52 -17.64
N LEU A 185 -0.55 -14.95 -16.55
CA LEU A 185 -0.22 -16.19 -15.85
C LEU A 185 -0.67 -17.46 -16.62
N THR A 186 -1.70 -17.34 -17.46
CA THR A 186 -2.27 -18.49 -18.18
C THR A 186 -1.92 -18.52 -19.67
N LYS A 187 -1.22 -17.49 -20.15
CA LYS A 187 -0.80 -17.43 -21.57
C LYS A 187 0.11 -18.62 -21.85
N GLU A 188 -0.29 -19.47 -22.79
CA GLU A 188 0.61 -20.49 -23.31
C GLU A 188 1.82 -19.80 -23.95
N VAL A 189 2.99 -20.01 -23.37
CA VAL A 189 4.24 -19.54 -23.97
C VAL A 189 4.66 -20.62 -24.96
N PRO A 190 4.95 -20.28 -26.22
CA PRO A 190 5.51 -21.24 -27.17
C PRO A 190 6.77 -21.85 -26.55
N ASP A 191 7.08 -23.11 -26.95
CA ASP A 191 8.35 -23.72 -26.59
C ASP A 191 9.50 -22.82 -27.06
N THR A 192 10.12 -22.15 -26.11
CA THR A 192 11.11 -21.09 -26.34
C THR A 192 12.54 -21.64 -26.31
N GLY A 193 12.71 -22.96 -26.23
CA GLY A 193 14.03 -23.56 -26.10
C GLY A 193 14.77 -23.16 -24.83
N ILE A 194 14.03 -23.07 -23.70
CA ILE A 194 14.61 -22.76 -22.42
C ILE A 194 15.69 -23.79 -22.06
N GLN A 195 16.88 -23.30 -21.74
CA GLN A 195 18.01 -24.11 -21.30
C GLN A 195 18.23 -23.94 -19.81
N VAL A 196 18.45 -25.02 -19.12
CA VAL A 196 18.81 -25.06 -17.71
C VAL A 196 20.22 -25.59 -17.56
N GLN A 197 21.05 -24.86 -16.86
CA GLN A 197 22.39 -25.26 -16.45
C GLN A 197 22.45 -25.25 -14.93
N GLU A 198 22.85 -26.33 -14.33
CA GLU A 198 22.96 -26.48 -12.89
C GLU A 198 24.38 -26.91 -12.51
N ASN A 199 24.90 -26.26 -11.47
CA ASN A 199 26.15 -26.64 -10.82
C ASN A 199 25.95 -26.70 -9.28
N ASP A 200 27.04 -26.79 -8.53
CA ASP A 200 26.98 -26.94 -7.07
C ASP A 200 26.40 -25.71 -6.35
N THR A 201 26.50 -24.52 -6.95
CA THR A 201 26.15 -23.25 -6.31
C THR A 201 25.00 -22.52 -6.98
N GLU A 202 24.70 -22.81 -8.26
CA GLU A 202 23.80 -22.01 -9.06
C GLU A 202 22.91 -22.88 -9.95
N ILE A 203 21.73 -22.34 -10.26
CA ILE A 203 20.84 -22.77 -11.31
C ILE A 203 20.68 -21.62 -12.28
N ILE A 204 21.13 -21.78 -13.53
CA ILE A 204 21.06 -20.77 -14.56
C ILE A 204 20.00 -21.20 -15.58
N ILE A 205 19.01 -20.33 -15.78
CA ILE A 205 17.88 -20.55 -16.70
C ILE A 205 17.98 -19.52 -17.80
N LYS A 206 18.19 -19.99 -19.03
CA LYS A 206 18.34 -19.14 -20.20
C LYS A 206 17.22 -19.38 -21.20
N GLY A 207 16.56 -18.32 -21.61
CA GLY A 207 15.65 -18.29 -22.74
C GLY A 207 16.22 -17.44 -23.88
N ARG A 208 15.37 -17.12 -24.83
CA ARG A 208 15.77 -16.35 -26.03
C ARG A 208 16.36 -14.99 -25.67
N ASP A 209 15.67 -14.25 -24.77
CA ASP A 209 15.99 -12.86 -24.46
C ASP A 209 16.28 -12.66 -22.96
N PHE A 210 16.35 -13.73 -22.18
CA PHE A 210 16.55 -13.64 -20.72
C PHE A 210 17.58 -14.66 -20.22
N SER A 211 18.18 -14.32 -19.08
CA SER A 211 19.01 -15.21 -18.28
C SER A 211 18.80 -14.92 -16.81
N TYR A 212 18.38 -15.93 -16.04
CA TYR A 212 18.15 -15.81 -14.62
C TYR A 212 19.07 -16.76 -13.87
N THR A 213 19.67 -16.28 -12.80
CA THR A 213 20.57 -17.08 -11.95
C THR A 213 19.97 -17.19 -10.56
N VAL A 214 19.68 -18.41 -10.12
CA VAL A 214 19.23 -18.74 -8.77
C VAL A 214 20.41 -19.29 -7.98
N ASN A 215 20.67 -18.69 -6.83
CA ASN A 215 21.72 -19.14 -5.92
C ASN A 215 21.20 -20.30 -5.06
N LYS A 216 21.86 -21.46 -5.12
CA LYS A 216 21.47 -22.67 -4.37
C LYS A 216 21.76 -22.57 -2.88
N ARG A 217 22.55 -21.60 -2.42
CA ARG A 217 22.84 -21.38 -0.99
C ARG A 217 21.77 -20.52 -0.31
N THR A 218 21.14 -19.62 -1.07
CA THR A 218 20.14 -18.69 -0.55
C THR A 218 18.73 -19.01 -1.03
N ALA A 219 18.57 -19.76 -2.11
CA ALA A 219 17.32 -20.00 -2.85
C ALA A 219 16.74 -18.73 -3.51
N LEU A 220 17.55 -17.70 -3.67
CA LEU A 220 17.14 -16.40 -4.20
C LEU A 220 17.89 -16.09 -5.50
N PHE A 221 17.42 -15.10 -6.23
CA PHE A 221 18.06 -14.68 -7.48
C PHE A 221 19.33 -13.88 -7.20
N ASP A 222 20.41 -14.24 -7.90
CA ASP A 222 21.64 -13.43 -7.97
C ASP A 222 21.62 -12.48 -9.17
N SER A 223 20.89 -12.84 -10.25
CA SER A 223 20.80 -12.05 -11.48
C SER A 223 19.48 -12.31 -12.20
N LEU A 224 18.89 -11.25 -12.72
CA LEU A 224 17.72 -11.25 -13.61
C LEU A 224 18.03 -10.38 -14.83
N THR A 225 18.51 -10.99 -15.90
CA THR A 225 18.84 -10.29 -17.14
C THR A 225 17.73 -10.49 -18.17
N PHE A 226 17.27 -9.41 -18.80
CA PHE A 226 16.32 -9.45 -19.91
C PHE A 226 16.75 -8.48 -21.02
N ALA A 227 16.70 -8.89 -22.26
CA ALA A 227 17.13 -8.14 -23.44
C ALA A 227 18.53 -7.51 -23.26
N GLY A 228 19.46 -8.25 -22.64
CA GLY A 228 20.83 -7.80 -22.38
C GLY A 228 21.00 -6.81 -21.22
N ARG A 229 19.93 -6.48 -20.52
CA ARG A 229 19.95 -5.57 -19.37
C ARG A 229 19.77 -6.34 -18.06
N GLU A 230 20.68 -6.10 -17.11
CA GLU A 230 20.53 -6.57 -15.72
C GLU A 230 19.50 -5.70 -14.97
N TYR A 231 18.54 -6.33 -14.30
CA TYR A 231 17.46 -5.66 -13.54
C TYR A 231 17.71 -5.63 -12.04
N MET A 232 18.76 -6.32 -11.57
CA MET A 232 19.10 -6.33 -10.15
C MET A 232 20.38 -5.54 -9.91
N ASN A 233 20.36 -4.61 -8.96
CA ASN A 233 21.54 -3.86 -8.54
C ASN A 233 22.47 -4.70 -7.64
N HIS A 234 21.90 -5.67 -6.94
CA HIS A 234 22.59 -6.62 -6.05
C HIS A 234 21.75 -7.91 -5.97
N PRO A 235 22.32 -9.03 -5.52
CA PRO A 235 21.57 -10.26 -5.29
C PRO A 235 20.33 -10.05 -4.43
N MET A 236 19.27 -10.81 -4.70
CA MET A 236 18.04 -10.76 -3.92
C MET A 236 18.28 -11.19 -2.49
N GLU A 237 17.69 -10.47 -1.56
CA GLU A 237 17.74 -10.78 -0.13
C GLU A 237 16.33 -10.81 0.45
N LEU A 238 16.08 -11.72 1.39
CA LEU A 238 14.88 -11.67 2.23
C LEU A 238 15.16 -10.80 3.43
N ASN A 239 14.45 -9.71 3.51
CA ASN A 239 14.60 -8.75 4.58
C ASN A 239 13.44 -8.86 5.58
N ILE A 240 13.76 -9.18 6.84
CA ILE A 240 12.84 -9.11 7.98
C ILE A 240 13.11 -7.88 8.86
N TRP A 241 14.08 -7.07 8.47
CA TRP A 241 14.48 -5.84 9.14
C TRP A 241 14.05 -4.63 8.33
N ARG A 242 13.50 -3.63 9.00
CA ARG A 242 13.32 -2.28 8.45
C ARG A 242 14.11 -1.27 9.26
N ALA A 243 14.43 -0.12 8.67
CA ALA A 243 14.97 0.99 9.43
C ALA A 243 13.99 1.35 10.55
N PRO A 244 14.40 1.28 11.84
CA PRO A 244 13.52 1.61 12.94
C PRO A 244 13.07 3.06 12.88
N THR A 245 11.78 3.28 13.11
CA THR A 245 11.22 4.63 13.31
C THR A 245 11.33 5.04 14.77
N ASP A 246 11.00 6.29 15.08
CA ASP A 246 11.00 6.77 16.45
C ASP A 246 10.03 5.98 17.34
N ASN A 247 8.90 5.53 16.79
CA ASN A 247 7.96 4.66 17.51
C ASN A 247 8.55 3.29 17.89
N ASP A 248 9.63 2.88 17.24
CA ASP A 248 10.30 1.60 17.51
C ASP A 248 11.39 1.72 18.60
N MET A 249 11.55 2.86 19.25
CA MET A 249 12.68 3.13 20.15
C MET A 249 12.96 2.04 21.19
N TYR A 250 11.92 1.41 21.73
CA TYR A 250 12.06 0.31 22.69
C TYR A 250 12.19 -1.03 22.00
N ILE A 251 11.29 -1.33 21.05
CA ILE A 251 11.24 -2.65 20.42
C ILE A 251 12.47 -2.94 19.54
N LYS A 252 13.12 -1.91 18.98
CA LYS A 252 14.35 -2.08 18.19
C LYS A 252 15.48 -2.74 18.96
N ALA A 253 15.52 -2.56 20.29
CA ALA A 253 16.53 -3.21 21.12
C ALA A 253 16.31 -4.74 21.14
N GLU A 254 15.04 -5.18 21.24
CA GLU A 254 14.70 -6.59 21.17
C GLU A 254 14.92 -7.18 19.78
N TRP A 255 14.64 -6.42 18.73
CA TRP A 255 14.94 -6.86 17.35
C TRP A 255 16.45 -7.05 17.12
N LYS A 256 17.28 -6.13 17.61
CA LYS A 256 18.75 -6.27 17.54
C LYS A 256 19.25 -7.43 18.38
N LYS A 257 18.71 -7.61 19.58
CA LYS A 257 19.02 -8.76 20.44
C LYS A 257 18.66 -10.09 19.77
N ALA A 258 17.58 -10.10 18.98
CA ALA A 258 17.17 -11.24 18.17
C ALA A 258 17.94 -11.34 16.84
N HIS A 259 18.87 -10.45 16.55
CA HIS A 259 19.69 -10.39 15.34
C HIS A 259 18.87 -10.27 14.04
N TYR A 260 17.73 -9.61 14.07
CA TYR A 260 16.91 -9.41 12.87
C TYR A 260 17.61 -8.54 11.81
N ASN A 261 18.45 -7.61 12.24
CA ASN A 261 19.30 -6.77 11.37
C ASN A 261 20.45 -7.52 10.70
N GLU A 262 20.73 -8.75 11.12
CA GLU A 262 21.80 -9.61 10.65
C GLU A 262 21.26 -10.92 10.06
N ALA A 263 19.94 -11.01 9.88
CA ALA A 263 19.30 -12.20 9.36
C ALA A 263 19.72 -12.46 7.91
N TYR A 264 19.91 -13.72 7.57
CA TYR A 264 20.25 -14.16 6.23
C TYR A 264 19.43 -15.38 5.81
N THR A 265 19.33 -15.61 4.51
CA THR A 265 18.63 -16.78 3.96
C THR A 265 19.61 -17.93 3.75
N ARG A 266 19.21 -19.13 4.19
CA ARG A 266 19.95 -20.36 3.95
C ARG A 266 19.05 -21.40 3.31
N ALA A 267 19.42 -21.84 2.12
CA ALA A 267 18.75 -22.96 1.44
C ALA A 267 19.33 -24.32 1.92
N TYR A 268 18.47 -25.31 1.99
CA TYR A 268 18.79 -26.70 2.33
C TYR A 268 18.68 -27.62 1.12
N LYS A 269 17.77 -27.30 0.21
CA LYS A 269 17.51 -28.09 -0.99
C LYS A 269 16.98 -27.18 -2.09
N SER A 270 17.39 -27.43 -3.31
CA SER A 270 16.79 -26.84 -4.51
C SER A 270 16.60 -27.92 -5.56
N GLU A 271 15.46 -27.92 -6.21
CA GLU A 271 15.08 -28.85 -7.27
C GLU A 271 14.61 -28.07 -8.48
N VAL A 272 14.98 -28.54 -9.67
CA VAL A 272 14.57 -27.95 -10.94
C VAL A 272 13.70 -28.96 -11.69
N ILE A 273 12.54 -28.48 -12.13
CA ILE A 273 11.65 -29.24 -13.00
C ILE A 273 11.46 -28.46 -14.28
N GLN A 274 11.93 -29.02 -15.39
CA GLN A 274 11.71 -28.46 -16.72
C GLN A 274 10.45 -29.05 -17.31
N GLY A 275 9.43 -28.22 -17.49
CA GLY A 275 8.17 -28.56 -18.12
C GLY A 275 8.16 -28.15 -19.60
N LYS A 276 7.08 -28.46 -20.30
CA LYS A 276 6.88 -28.12 -21.72
C LYS A 276 6.87 -26.60 -21.96
N HIS A 277 6.41 -25.81 -21.03
CA HIS A 277 6.17 -24.38 -21.19
C HIS A 277 6.92 -23.50 -20.18
N GLY A 278 7.84 -24.06 -19.41
CA GLY A 278 8.59 -23.31 -18.43
C GLY A 278 9.45 -24.17 -17.53
N VAL A 279 10.16 -23.52 -16.64
CA VAL A 279 11.01 -24.13 -15.63
C VAL A 279 10.47 -23.75 -14.25
N THR A 280 10.35 -24.74 -13.38
CA THR A 280 10.02 -24.53 -11.96
C THR A 280 11.25 -24.84 -11.13
N VAL A 281 11.68 -23.87 -10.33
CA VAL A 281 12.70 -24.07 -9.29
C VAL A 281 12.00 -24.06 -7.96
N THR A 282 12.11 -25.15 -7.22
CA THR A 282 11.57 -25.31 -5.87
C THR A 282 12.70 -25.41 -4.87
N SER A 283 12.70 -24.56 -3.86
CA SER A 283 13.74 -24.57 -2.84
C SER A 283 13.13 -24.58 -1.44
N GLN A 284 13.76 -25.33 -0.55
CA GLN A 284 13.48 -25.27 0.87
C GLN A 284 14.57 -24.44 1.54
N ALA A 285 14.16 -23.34 2.18
CA ALA A 285 15.07 -22.41 2.79
C ALA A 285 14.57 -21.94 4.17
N SER A 286 15.46 -21.36 4.96
CA SER A 286 15.09 -20.64 6.19
C SER A 286 15.70 -19.25 6.22
N VAL A 287 15.01 -18.33 6.88
CA VAL A 287 15.59 -17.07 7.35
C VAL A 287 16.19 -17.37 8.73
N VAL A 288 17.50 -17.17 8.84
CA VAL A 288 18.25 -17.46 10.06
C VAL A 288 18.57 -16.16 10.78
N ALA A 289 18.11 -16.07 12.02
CA ALA A 289 18.51 -15.08 13.01
C ALA A 289 18.77 -15.81 14.33
N ALA A 290 19.42 -15.21 15.29
CA ALA A 290 19.85 -15.91 16.51
C ALA A 290 18.71 -16.60 17.28
N THR A 291 17.49 -16.09 17.23
CA THR A 291 16.35 -16.59 17.99
C THR A 291 15.16 -17.03 17.14
N VAL A 292 15.22 -16.81 15.82
CA VAL A 292 14.12 -17.15 14.90
C VAL A 292 14.68 -17.89 13.71
N GLN A 293 14.17 -19.09 13.51
CA GLN A 293 14.36 -19.84 12.28
C GLN A 293 12.99 -20.15 11.71
N LYS A 294 12.69 -19.60 10.55
CA LYS A 294 11.46 -19.89 9.82
C LYS A 294 11.80 -20.64 8.54
N ILE A 295 11.27 -21.85 8.40
CA ILE A 295 11.37 -22.60 7.16
C ILE A 295 10.39 -21.99 6.15
N MET A 296 10.87 -21.79 4.94
CA MET A 296 10.08 -21.28 3.80
C MET A 296 10.26 -22.24 2.64
N ASP A 297 9.15 -22.53 1.99
CA ASP A 297 9.15 -23.19 0.69
C ASP A 297 9.01 -22.10 -0.37
N VAL A 298 9.98 -22.02 -1.27
CA VAL A 298 10.00 -21.06 -2.36
C VAL A 298 9.88 -21.81 -3.67
N SER A 299 8.91 -21.45 -4.47
CA SER A 299 8.70 -22.01 -5.79
C SER A 299 8.59 -20.90 -6.83
N TYR A 300 9.43 -20.96 -7.84
CA TYR A 300 9.38 -20.06 -8.99
C TYR A 300 8.82 -20.85 -10.18
N THR A 301 7.65 -20.42 -10.66
CA THR A 301 6.98 -21.01 -11.82
C THR A 301 6.84 -19.97 -12.92
N HIS A 302 6.83 -20.40 -14.17
CA HIS A 302 6.69 -19.53 -15.36
C HIS A 302 7.84 -18.52 -15.55
N LEU A 303 9.05 -18.91 -15.20
CA LEU A 303 10.26 -18.19 -15.57
C LEU A 303 10.60 -18.33 -17.05
#